data_b9273ae82de732941ea4bd88117ca08f
#
_entry.id   b9273ae82de732941ea4bd88117ca08f
#
_cell.length_a   1.000
_cell.length_b   1.000
_cell.length_c   1.000
_cell.angle_alpha   90.00
_cell.angle_beta   90.00
_cell.angle_gamma   90.00
#
_symmetry.space_group_name_H-M   'P 1'
#
loop_
_entity.id
_entity.type
_entity.pdbx_description
1 polymer ?
#
loop_
_entity_poly.entity_id
_entity_poly.type
_entity_poly.pdbx_seq_one_letter_code
_entity_poly.pdbx_strand_id
1 'polypeptide(L)'
;FGGRALNAQELALALEALGEHCEDTGLVFALAAHLCACVHALLAHGSEAQLQHWLPRIVKQGWIGAHAITEEQAGSDVNAMQTRAVREGAGYRIDGVKRYITNAPVCDFVLVHARTGNSGSFLDFSSFIIERNTPGLRISTQPHEKLGLRTTAMGDIRFQDVWVSDEQRLGPEGSGGPIF
;
A
#
# COMPACT_ATOMS: atom_id res chain seq x y z
N PHE A 1 -4.39 -1.23 -20.37
CA PHE A 1 -3.14 -0.81 -19.78
C PHE A 1 -1.95 -1.72 -20.13
N GLY A 2 -2.18 -2.87 -20.78
CA GLY A 2 -1.14 -3.82 -21.22
C GLY A 2 -0.94 -5.02 -20.28
N GLY A 3 -1.67 -5.12 -19.19
CA GLY A 3 -1.73 -6.31 -18.35
C GLY A 3 -2.59 -7.42 -18.96
N ARG A 4 -2.54 -8.62 -18.38
CA ARG A 4 -3.27 -9.80 -18.88
C ARG A 4 -4.74 -9.84 -18.47
N ALA A 5 -5.21 -8.92 -17.63
CA ALA A 5 -6.59 -8.85 -17.12
C ALA A 5 -7.06 -10.19 -16.49
N LEU A 6 -6.19 -10.87 -15.75
CA LEU A 6 -6.51 -12.10 -15.05
C LEU A 6 -7.64 -11.84 -14.04
N ASN A 7 -8.61 -12.73 -13.99
CA ASN A 7 -9.59 -12.76 -12.90
C ASN A 7 -8.96 -13.35 -11.61
N ALA A 8 -9.68 -13.31 -10.49
CA ALA A 8 -9.17 -13.76 -9.21
C ALA A 8 -8.74 -15.25 -9.20
N GLN A 9 -9.49 -16.10 -9.91
CA GLN A 9 -9.16 -17.52 -10.01
C GLN A 9 -7.89 -17.76 -10.83
N GLU A 10 -7.77 -17.07 -11.97
CA GLU A 10 -6.58 -17.15 -12.82
C GLU A 10 -5.33 -16.60 -12.10
N LEU A 11 -5.47 -15.53 -11.34
CA LEU A 11 -4.39 -14.98 -10.52
C LEU A 11 -3.98 -15.97 -9.42
N ALA A 12 -4.95 -16.59 -8.74
CA ALA A 12 -4.67 -17.60 -7.71
C ALA A 12 -3.90 -18.80 -8.30
N LEU A 13 -4.33 -19.34 -9.44
CA LEU A 13 -3.64 -20.43 -10.13
C LEU A 13 -2.23 -20.04 -10.58
N ALA A 14 -2.03 -18.80 -11.04
CA ALA A 14 -0.72 -18.31 -11.42
C ALA A 14 0.23 -18.19 -10.21
N LEU A 15 -0.27 -17.71 -9.06
CA LEU A 15 0.50 -17.63 -7.82
C LEU A 15 0.79 -19.01 -7.23
N GLU A 16 -0.15 -19.96 -7.31
CA GLU A 16 0.04 -21.35 -6.91
C GLU A 16 1.15 -22.00 -7.74
N ALA A 17 1.07 -21.93 -9.07
CA ALA A 17 2.09 -22.46 -9.96
C ALA A 17 3.47 -21.81 -9.73
N LEU A 18 3.51 -20.51 -9.43
CA LEU A 18 4.74 -19.83 -9.07
C LEU A 18 5.29 -20.38 -7.74
N GLY A 19 4.44 -20.58 -6.74
CA GLY A 19 4.82 -21.13 -5.42
C GLY A 19 5.32 -22.56 -5.49
N GLU A 20 4.78 -23.40 -6.40
CA GLU A 20 5.23 -24.76 -6.63
C GLU A 20 6.63 -24.86 -7.24
N HIS A 21 7.01 -23.88 -8.08
CA HIS A 21 8.24 -23.93 -8.88
C HIS A 21 9.31 -22.92 -8.44
N CYS A 22 9.00 -22.00 -7.53
CA CYS A 22 9.92 -21.01 -7.02
C CYS A 22 10.32 -21.32 -5.59
N GLU A 23 11.59 -21.68 -5.38
CA GLU A 23 12.13 -21.93 -4.04
C GLU A 23 12.21 -20.68 -3.16
N ASP A 24 12.22 -19.50 -3.78
CA ASP A 24 12.21 -18.20 -3.09
C ASP A 24 10.79 -17.79 -2.67
N THR A 25 10.34 -18.34 -1.55
CA THR A 25 9.03 -18.02 -0.97
C THR A 25 8.86 -16.55 -0.60
N GLY A 26 9.96 -15.85 -0.32
CA GLY A 26 9.94 -14.42 -0.04
C GLY A 26 9.63 -13.58 -1.29
N LEU A 27 10.13 -13.97 -2.45
CA LEU A 27 9.78 -13.36 -3.72
C LEU A 27 8.30 -13.58 -4.07
N VAL A 28 7.82 -14.82 -3.91
CA VAL A 28 6.39 -15.16 -4.15
C VAL A 28 5.49 -14.31 -3.26
N PHE A 29 5.82 -14.19 -1.97
CA PHE A 29 5.07 -13.37 -1.02
C PHE A 29 5.11 -11.87 -1.38
N ALA A 30 6.28 -11.34 -1.75
CA ALA A 30 6.44 -9.93 -2.14
C ALA A 30 5.58 -9.58 -3.37
N LEU A 31 5.55 -10.49 -4.36
CA LEU A 31 4.72 -10.34 -5.55
C LEU A 31 3.22 -10.41 -5.21
N ALA A 32 2.81 -11.39 -4.40
CA ALA A 32 1.42 -11.52 -3.97
C ALA A 32 0.96 -10.27 -3.20
N ALA A 33 1.76 -9.75 -2.28
CA ALA A 33 1.46 -8.53 -1.54
C ALA A 33 1.28 -7.32 -2.47
N HIS A 34 2.15 -7.16 -3.47
CA HIS A 34 2.02 -6.10 -4.47
C HIS A 34 0.72 -6.24 -5.28
N LEU A 35 0.44 -7.42 -5.84
CA LEU A 35 -0.71 -7.64 -6.72
C LEU A 35 -2.03 -7.58 -5.96
N CYS A 36 -2.14 -8.32 -4.84
CA CYS A 36 -3.41 -8.46 -4.12
C CYS A 36 -3.74 -7.24 -3.26
N ALA A 37 -2.75 -6.61 -2.63
CA ALA A 37 -3.03 -5.51 -1.72
C ALA A 37 -2.92 -4.12 -2.38
N CYS A 38 -2.02 -3.92 -3.36
CA CYS A 38 -1.87 -2.61 -3.99
C CYS A 38 -2.58 -2.50 -5.32
N VAL A 39 -2.31 -3.44 -6.24
CA VAL A 39 -2.86 -3.35 -7.61
C VAL A 39 -4.35 -3.63 -7.62
N HIS A 40 -4.80 -4.64 -6.87
CA HIS A 40 -6.23 -4.97 -6.78
C HIS A 40 -7.03 -3.82 -6.14
N ALA A 41 -6.55 -3.24 -5.03
CA ALA A 41 -7.19 -2.10 -4.41
C ALA A 41 -7.33 -0.90 -5.38
N LEU A 42 -6.26 -0.62 -6.13
CA LEU A 42 -6.29 0.43 -7.16
C LEU A 42 -7.30 0.12 -8.26
N LEU A 43 -7.37 -1.11 -8.76
CA LEU A 43 -8.33 -1.53 -9.80
C LEU A 43 -9.78 -1.46 -9.31
N ALA A 44 -10.03 -1.82 -8.05
CA ALA A 44 -11.38 -1.88 -7.49
C ALA A 44 -11.92 -0.51 -7.08
N HIS A 45 -11.07 0.41 -6.65
CA HIS A 45 -11.47 1.65 -5.99
C HIS A 45 -10.87 2.92 -6.62
N GLY A 46 -9.96 2.79 -7.57
CA GLY A 46 -9.34 3.91 -8.25
C GLY A 46 -10.29 4.61 -9.22
N SER A 47 -10.17 5.93 -9.30
CA SER A 47 -10.80 6.71 -10.37
C SER A 47 -10.13 6.40 -11.72
N GLU A 48 -10.81 6.68 -12.82
CA GLU A 48 -10.25 6.51 -14.17
C GLU A 48 -8.92 7.28 -14.31
N ALA A 49 -8.83 8.49 -13.77
CA ALA A 49 -7.60 9.27 -13.78
C ALA A 49 -6.45 8.60 -13.02
N GLN A 50 -6.76 8.00 -11.85
CA GLN A 50 -5.79 7.22 -11.09
C GLN A 50 -5.35 5.96 -11.85
N LEU A 51 -6.28 5.22 -12.46
CA LEU A 51 -5.95 4.05 -13.26
C LEU A 51 -5.05 4.41 -14.44
N GLN A 52 -5.35 5.49 -15.16
CA GLN A 52 -4.53 5.98 -16.27
C GLN A 52 -3.14 6.45 -15.83
N HIS A 53 -3.02 6.97 -14.61
CA HIS A 53 -1.75 7.41 -14.06
C HIS A 53 -0.88 6.25 -13.58
N TRP A 54 -1.45 5.32 -12.79
CA TRP A 54 -0.68 4.31 -12.06
C TRP A 54 -0.44 3.02 -12.85
N LEU A 55 -1.46 2.48 -13.55
CA LEU A 55 -1.34 1.17 -14.18
C LEU A 55 -0.27 1.09 -15.29
N PRO A 56 -0.06 2.11 -16.14
CA PRO A 56 1.04 2.07 -17.10
C PRO A 56 2.42 2.02 -16.43
N ARG A 57 2.59 2.69 -15.28
CA ARG A 57 3.84 2.65 -14.51
C ARG A 57 4.09 1.27 -13.90
N ILE A 58 3.05 0.66 -13.35
CA ILE A 58 3.10 -0.70 -12.79
C ILE A 58 3.41 -1.71 -13.89
N VAL A 59 2.64 -1.72 -14.97
CA VAL A 59 2.71 -2.78 -16.00
C VAL A 59 3.92 -2.64 -16.92
N LYS A 60 4.27 -1.41 -17.33
CA LYS A 60 5.32 -1.17 -18.33
C LYS A 60 6.68 -0.80 -17.74
N GLN A 61 6.67 -0.15 -16.56
CA GLN A 61 7.89 0.31 -15.91
C GLN A 61 8.28 -0.57 -14.71
N GLY A 62 7.44 -1.54 -14.32
CA GLY A 62 7.70 -2.47 -13.22
C GLY A 62 7.63 -1.81 -11.84
N TRP A 63 6.82 -0.77 -11.67
CA TRP A 63 6.66 -0.12 -10.37
C TRP A 63 6.08 -1.07 -9.33
N ILE A 64 6.70 -1.06 -8.15
CA ILE A 64 6.35 -1.91 -7.03
C ILE A 64 5.59 -1.09 -5.97
N GLY A 65 4.46 -1.61 -5.52
CA GLY A 65 3.68 -1.02 -4.43
C GLY A 65 3.99 -1.65 -3.08
N ALA A 66 3.95 -0.83 -2.04
CA ALA A 66 3.96 -1.24 -0.64
C ALA A 66 2.64 -0.86 0.04
N HIS A 67 2.00 -1.84 0.72
CA HIS A 67 0.74 -1.64 1.42
C HIS A 67 0.97 -1.33 2.90
N ALA A 68 0.71 -0.10 3.31
CA ALA A 68 1.13 0.45 4.59
C ALA A 68 -0.06 0.63 5.55
N ILE A 69 -0.34 -0.41 6.36
CA ILE A 69 -1.39 -0.42 7.39
C ILE A 69 -0.79 -0.51 8.77
N THR A 70 0.03 -1.55 9.02
CA THR A 70 0.52 -1.96 10.32
C THR A 70 1.34 -0.87 11.02
N GLU A 71 1.10 -0.70 12.31
CA GLU A 71 1.88 0.14 13.22
C GLU A 71 2.35 -0.68 14.43
N GLU A 72 3.21 -0.13 15.27
CA GLU A 72 3.75 -0.85 16.42
C GLU A 72 2.66 -1.34 17.37
N GLN A 73 1.62 -0.52 17.59
CA GLN A 73 0.48 -0.83 18.47
C GLN A 73 -0.80 -1.18 17.71
N ALA A 74 -0.76 -1.25 16.38
CA ALA A 74 -1.91 -1.55 15.53
C ALA A 74 -1.54 -2.61 14.48
N GLY A 75 -1.63 -3.86 14.88
CA GLY A 75 -1.49 -5.03 14.02
C GLY A 75 -2.88 -5.58 13.68
N SER A 76 -3.30 -6.65 14.37
CA SER A 76 -4.65 -7.23 14.17
C SER A 76 -5.77 -6.28 14.55
N ASP A 77 -5.56 -5.42 15.55
CA ASP A 77 -6.48 -4.32 15.85
C ASP A 77 -6.12 -3.08 15.01
N VAL A 78 -6.62 -3.02 13.79
CA VAL A 78 -6.43 -1.86 12.90
C VAL A 78 -7.09 -0.59 13.43
N ASN A 79 -8.09 -0.70 14.34
CA ASN A 79 -8.73 0.46 14.95
C ASN A 79 -7.79 1.21 15.92
N ALA A 80 -6.72 0.57 16.39
CA ALA A 80 -5.69 1.22 17.19
C ALA A 80 -4.72 2.11 16.39
N MET A 81 -4.90 2.20 15.06
CA MET A 81 -4.06 3.01 14.16
C MET A 81 -3.95 4.46 14.60
N GLN A 82 -2.72 4.97 14.66
CA GLN A 82 -2.38 6.34 15.07
C GLN A 82 -2.00 7.26 13.92
N THR A 83 -1.58 6.71 12.76
CA THR A 83 -1.30 7.54 11.57
C THR A 83 -2.53 8.34 11.20
N ARG A 84 -2.37 9.66 11.11
CA ARG A 84 -3.46 10.61 10.85
C ARG A 84 -3.29 11.31 9.51
N ALA A 85 -4.40 11.59 8.86
CA ALA A 85 -4.51 12.43 7.69
C ALA A 85 -5.47 13.59 8.02
N VAL A 86 -4.92 14.77 8.24
CA VAL A 86 -5.69 15.97 8.61
C VAL A 86 -5.99 16.77 7.36
N ARG A 87 -7.25 17.12 7.17
CA ARG A 87 -7.70 17.93 6.02
C ARG A 87 -6.99 19.29 5.99
N GLU A 88 -6.39 19.63 4.84
CA GLU A 88 -5.76 20.92 4.59
C GLU A 88 -6.04 21.38 3.15
N GLY A 89 -6.93 22.32 2.99
CA GLY A 89 -7.33 22.83 1.66
C GLY A 89 -7.89 21.75 0.75
N ALA A 90 -7.30 21.56 -0.41
CA ALA A 90 -7.69 20.55 -1.41
C ALA A 90 -6.93 19.21 -1.21
N GLY A 91 -6.58 18.89 0.03
CA GLY A 91 -5.83 17.67 0.32
C GLY A 91 -5.72 17.39 1.82
N TYR A 92 -4.68 16.66 2.19
CA TYR A 92 -4.44 16.21 3.57
C TYR A 92 -2.96 16.31 3.93
N ARG A 93 -2.68 16.55 5.20
CA ARG A 93 -1.36 16.33 5.82
C ARG A 93 -1.37 15.01 6.55
N ILE A 94 -0.40 14.16 6.23
CA ILE A 94 -0.27 12.82 6.80
C ILE A 94 0.96 12.80 7.72
N ASP A 95 0.72 12.36 8.97
CA ASP A 95 1.73 12.12 9.98
C ASP A 95 1.55 10.75 10.62
N GLY A 96 2.67 10.04 10.82
CA GLY A 96 2.66 8.73 11.46
C GLY A 96 3.82 7.84 11.07
N VAL A 97 3.78 6.60 11.58
CA VAL A 97 4.81 5.58 11.29
C VAL A 97 4.15 4.25 11.03
N LYS A 98 4.45 3.67 9.90
CA LYS A 98 4.04 2.31 9.53
C LYS A 98 5.21 1.35 9.69
N ARG A 99 4.96 0.18 10.28
CA ARG A 99 5.98 -0.81 10.64
C ARG A 99 5.78 -2.11 9.87
N TYR A 100 6.89 -2.81 9.62
CA TYR A 100 6.89 -4.14 9.01
C TYR A 100 6.22 -4.18 7.63
N ILE A 101 6.42 -3.14 6.83
CA ILE A 101 5.75 -3.00 5.54
C ILE A 101 6.53 -3.77 4.47
N THR A 102 5.85 -4.77 3.90
CA THR A 102 6.34 -5.56 2.76
C THR A 102 6.60 -4.66 1.56
N ASN A 103 7.71 -4.88 0.89
CA ASN A 103 8.22 -4.10 -0.25
C ASN A 103 8.66 -2.66 0.07
N ALA A 104 8.52 -2.14 1.30
CA ALA A 104 8.85 -0.75 1.59
C ALA A 104 10.25 -0.34 1.12
N PRO A 105 11.35 -1.07 1.38
CA PRO A 105 12.68 -0.66 0.93
C PRO A 105 12.84 -0.52 -0.58
N VAL A 106 12.02 -1.22 -1.37
CA VAL A 106 12.13 -1.31 -2.84
C VAL A 106 10.92 -0.73 -3.59
N CYS A 107 9.91 -0.22 -2.88
CA CYS A 107 8.69 0.27 -3.52
C CYS A 107 8.90 1.57 -4.28
N ASP A 108 8.10 1.81 -5.31
CA ASP A 108 8.00 3.05 -6.06
C ASP A 108 6.81 3.91 -5.59
N PHE A 109 5.81 3.25 -5.01
CA PHE A 109 4.65 3.92 -4.41
C PHE A 109 4.17 3.19 -3.15
N VAL A 110 3.46 3.91 -2.31
CA VAL A 110 2.87 3.43 -1.07
C VAL A 110 1.35 3.61 -1.13
N LEU A 111 0.60 2.55 -0.87
CA LEU A 111 -0.81 2.62 -0.52
C LEU A 111 -0.90 2.66 1.01
N VAL A 112 -1.20 3.82 1.59
CA VAL A 112 -1.27 4.02 3.03
C VAL A 112 -2.70 4.21 3.52
N HIS A 113 -3.01 3.59 4.65
CA HIS A 113 -4.24 3.84 5.40
C HIS A 113 -3.94 4.78 6.56
N ALA A 114 -4.73 5.84 6.68
CA ALA A 114 -4.59 6.83 7.74
C ALA A 114 -5.97 7.24 8.27
N ARG A 115 -6.00 7.65 9.53
CA ARG A 115 -7.21 8.11 10.19
C ARG A 115 -7.57 9.53 9.74
N THR A 116 -8.73 9.69 9.12
CA THR A 116 -9.31 10.97 8.72
C THR A 116 -10.44 11.44 9.65
N GLY A 117 -11.07 10.50 10.39
CA GLY A 117 -12.12 10.76 11.38
C GLY A 117 -11.69 10.50 12.83
N ASN A 118 -12.57 10.79 13.78
CA ASN A 118 -12.32 10.64 15.21
C ASN A 118 -13.50 9.96 15.96
N SER A 119 -14.40 9.29 15.26
CA SER A 119 -15.56 8.63 15.87
C SER A 119 -15.22 7.32 16.58
N GLY A 120 -14.02 6.78 16.36
CA GLY A 120 -13.62 5.44 16.80
C GLY A 120 -14.18 4.33 15.92
N SER A 121 -14.77 4.69 14.80
CA SER A 121 -15.35 3.76 13.82
C SER A 121 -14.32 3.31 12.79
N PHE A 122 -14.57 2.15 12.20
CA PHE A 122 -13.86 1.65 11.02
C PHE A 122 -14.01 2.57 9.78
N LEU A 123 -15.01 3.44 9.77
CA LEU A 123 -15.22 4.48 8.76
C LEU A 123 -14.35 5.72 8.96
N ASP A 124 -13.53 5.76 10.00
CA ASP A 124 -12.58 6.86 10.22
C ASP A 124 -11.33 6.78 9.34
N PHE A 125 -11.16 5.71 8.58
CA PHE A 125 -9.96 5.50 7.79
C PHE A 125 -10.17 5.87 6.33
N SER A 126 -9.16 6.48 5.75
CA SER A 126 -9.05 6.72 4.30
C SER A 126 -7.74 6.15 3.77
N SER A 127 -7.73 5.84 2.49
CA SER A 127 -6.58 5.28 1.80
C SER A 127 -6.01 6.29 0.82
N PHE A 128 -4.68 6.38 0.78
CA PHE A 128 -3.97 7.30 -0.10
C PHE A 128 -2.88 6.58 -0.88
N ILE A 129 -2.73 6.91 -2.15
CA ILE A 129 -1.65 6.38 -2.99
C ILE A 129 -0.60 7.47 -3.21
N ILE A 130 0.65 7.20 -2.81
CA ILE A 130 1.70 8.21 -2.66
C ILE A 130 2.98 7.72 -3.35
N GLU A 131 3.59 8.54 -4.20
CA GLU A 131 4.88 8.22 -4.80
C GLU A 131 6.01 8.24 -3.75
N ARG A 132 6.99 7.34 -3.90
CA ARG A 132 8.13 7.19 -2.99
C ARG A 132 8.85 8.49 -2.68
N ASN A 133 8.99 9.38 -3.67
CA ASN A 133 9.79 10.59 -3.55
C ASN A 133 8.99 11.80 -3.05
N THR A 134 7.76 11.60 -2.53
CA THR A 134 6.95 12.69 -1.98
C THR A 134 7.65 13.33 -0.80
N PRO A 135 7.75 14.67 -0.74
CA PRO A 135 8.36 15.38 0.38
C PRO A 135 7.74 14.97 1.73
N GLY A 136 8.59 14.75 2.74
CA GLY A 136 8.17 14.30 4.07
C GLY A 136 8.03 12.79 4.22
N LEU A 137 7.98 12.01 3.12
CA LEU A 137 7.97 10.57 3.16
C LEU A 137 9.40 10.03 3.34
N ARG A 138 9.61 9.21 4.36
CA ARG A 138 10.89 8.55 4.62
C ARG A 138 10.68 7.05 4.72
N ILE A 139 11.37 6.30 3.88
CA ILE A 139 11.26 4.84 3.80
C ILE A 139 12.60 4.23 4.19
N SER A 140 12.57 3.19 5.04
CA SER A 140 13.77 2.41 5.39
C SER A 140 14.49 1.93 4.14
N THR A 141 15.78 2.16 4.05
CA THR A 141 16.63 1.64 2.97
C THR A 141 17.16 0.24 3.27
N GLN A 142 17.21 -0.14 4.55
CA GLN A 142 17.63 -1.45 5.00
C GLN A 142 16.41 -2.28 5.41
N PRO A 143 16.24 -3.51 4.85
CA PRO A 143 15.20 -4.41 5.27
C PRO A 143 15.42 -4.90 6.71
N HIS A 144 14.31 -5.21 7.41
CA HIS A 144 14.37 -5.90 8.69
C HIS A 144 14.95 -7.31 8.53
N GLU A 145 15.78 -7.72 9.48
CA GLU A 145 16.20 -9.11 9.61
C GLU A 145 15.00 -9.98 10.06
N LYS A 146 14.80 -11.12 9.41
CA LYS A 146 13.66 -12.00 9.66
C LYS A 146 14.07 -13.46 9.77
N LEU A 147 13.33 -14.23 10.56
CA LEU A 147 13.53 -15.67 10.68
C LEU A 147 13.15 -16.41 9.39
N GLY A 148 12.04 -16.01 8.74
CA GLY A 148 11.56 -16.56 7.46
C GLY A 148 11.36 -15.45 6.42
N LEU A 149 11.02 -15.81 5.17
CA LEU A 149 10.78 -14.89 4.05
C LEU A 149 11.93 -13.87 3.90
N ARG A 150 13.17 -14.32 4.03
CA ARG A 150 14.35 -13.43 4.19
C ARG A 150 14.62 -12.55 2.98
N THR A 151 14.21 -12.99 1.81
CA THR A 151 14.34 -12.30 0.53
C THR A 151 13.27 -11.21 0.31
N THR A 152 12.15 -11.28 1.06
CA THR A 152 11.16 -10.19 1.04
C THR A 152 11.75 -8.95 1.70
N ALA A 153 11.88 -7.86 0.97
CA ALA A 153 12.25 -6.57 1.53
C ALA A 153 11.11 -6.04 2.42
N MET A 154 11.33 -5.94 3.72
CA MET A 154 10.36 -5.44 4.69
C MET A 154 10.98 -4.30 5.49
N GLY A 155 10.28 -3.19 5.65
CA GLY A 155 10.83 -2.03 6.35
C GLY A 155 9.76 -1.13 6.92
N ASP A 156 10.20 -0.02 7.50
CA ASP A 156 9.33 0.98 8.10
C ASP A 156 9.16 2.18 7.17
N ILE A 157 8.01 2.84 7.26
CA ILE A 157 7.68 4.05 6.53
C ILE A 157 7.26 5.12 7.53
N ARG A 158 7.94 6.26 7.51
CA ARG A 158 7.61 7.43 8.31
C ARG A 158 7.01 8.51 7.42
N PHE A 159 5.88 9.03 7.83
CA PHE A 159 5.21 10.20 7.27
C PHE A 159 5.45 11.37 8.23
N GLN A 160 6.03 12.43 7.73
CA GLN A 160 6.31 13.64 8.49
C GLN A 160 5.86 14.83 7.65
N ASP A 161 4.70 15.36 8.00
CA ASP A 161 4.08 16.49 7.29
C ASP A 161 3.92 16.23 5.78
N VAL A 162 3.55 15.00 5.41
CA VAL A 162 3.39 14.60 4.00
C VAL A 162 2.09 15.17 3.45
N TRP A 163 2.18 16.13 2.53
CA TRP A 163 1.00 16.66 1.85
C TRP A 163 0.60 15.78 0.67
N VAL A 164 -0.70 15.46 0.57
CA VAL A 164 -1.32 14.71 -0.53
C VAL A 164 -2.58 15.42 -0.98
N SER A 165 -2.82 15.48 -2.29
CA SER A 165 -4.05 16.06 -2.84
C SER A 165 -5.24 15.11 -2.68
N ASP A 166 -6.46 15.65 -2.84
CA ASP A 166 -7.68 14.84 -2.90
C ASP A 166 -7.64 13.78 -4.01
N GLU A 167 -6.91 14.04 -5.09
CA GLU A 167 -6.74 13.12 -6.22
C GLU A 167 -5.89 11.90 -5.87
N GLN A 168 -5.09 11.96 -4.79
CA GLN A 168 -4.30 10.84 -4.31
C GLN A 168 -5.07 9.96 -3.32
N ARG A 169 -6.27 10.38 -2.89
CA ARG A 169 -7.14 9.54 -2.06
C ARG A 169 -7.81 8.47 -2.91
N LEU A 170 -7.68 7.22 -2.50
CA LEU A 170 -8.31 6.08 -3.14
C LEU A 170 -9.73 5.90 -2.58
N GLY A 171 -10.72 6.05 -3.43
CA GLY A 171 -12.12 6.01 -3.03
C GLY A 171 -12.61 7.22 -2.22
N PRO A 172 -13.84 7.18 -1.69
CA PRO A 172 -14.40 8.22 -0.82
C PRO A 172 -13.66 8.35 0.51
N GLU A 173 -13.76 9.51 1.16
CA GLU A 173 -13.29 9.67 2.55
C GLU A 173 -14.04 8.71 3.48
N GLY A 174 -13.32 8.07 4.40
CA GLY A 174 -13.90 7.06 5.30
C GLY A 174 -14.06 5.67 4.69
N SER A 175 -13.65 5.44 3.44
CA SER A 175 -13.74 4.13 2.79
C SER A 175 -12.50 3.24 2.97
N GLY A 176 -11.55 3.65 3.78
CA GLY A 176 -10.30 2.89 4.00
C GLY A 176 -10.53 1.48 4.54
N GLY A 177 -11.58 1.28 5.35
CA GLY A 177 -11.96 -0.03 5.83
C GLY A 177 -12.36 -1.01 4.74
N PRO A 178 -13.30 -0.68 3.86
CA PRO A 178 -13.66 -1.52 2.71
C PRO A 178 -12.55 -1.74 1.67
N ILE A 179 -11.53 -0.86 1.64
CA ILE A 179 -10.39 -0.96 0.72
C ILE A 179 -9.29 -1.88 1.28
N PHE A 180 -9.33 -2.14 2.58
CA PHE A 180 -8.39 -3.00 3.30
C PHE A 180 -8.52 -4.50 3.00
#